data_4a62ad06cda68cef292f06cd12dcbf0d
#
_entry.id   4a62ad06cda68cef292f06cd12dcbf0d
#
_cell.length_a   1.000
_cell.length_b   1.000
_cell.length_c   1.000
_cell.angle_alpha   90.00
_cell.angle_beta   90.00
_cell.angle_gamma   90.00
#
_symmetry.space_group_name_H-M   'P 1'
#
loop_
_entity.id
_entity.type
_entity.pdbx_description
1 polymer ?
#
loop_
_entity_poly.entity_id
_entity_poly.type
_entity_poly.pdbx_seq_one_letter_code
_entity_poly.pdbx_strand_id
1 'polypeptide(L)'
;MRRTAAVILTGLLLLGLAGCASPFQNACPAIGWLNAVTVDTSAVPGVSAVQFCVESECSPAPGSETDDDGSLLWVNAEEDGWVLSLDMSAPEAITIRLFDANNLLIRESEESISWTHSDDPCGGPSTAETLILKP
;
A
#
# COMPACT_ATOMS: atom_id res chain seq x y z
N MET A 1 13.24 59.62 -35.65
CA MET A 1 12.24 59.12 -34.70
C MET A 1 11.61 57.73 -35.05
N ARG A 2 11.62 57.24 -36.33
CA ARG A 2 11.00 55.95 -36.67
C ARG A 2 11.88 54.70 -36.35
N ARG A 3 13.19 54.83 -36.15
CA ARG A 3 14.12 53.71 -35.90
C ARG A 3 14.16 53.28 -34.43
N THR A 4 13.87 54.13 -33.49
CA THR A 4 13.87 53.84 -32.08
C THR A 4 12.62 53.08 -31.62
N ALA A 5 11.48 53.26 -32.30
CA ALA A 5 10.24 52.58 -31.97
C ALA A 5 10.29 51.06 -32.35
N ALA A 6 11.02 50.71 -33.43
CA ALA A 6 11.16 49.33 -33.90
C ALA A 6 12.01 48.48 -32.96
N VAL A 7 13.02 49.06 -32.31
CA VAL A 7 13.90 48.31 -31.38
C VAL A 7 13.19 48.01 -30.05
N ILE A 8 12.33 48.91 -29.60
CA ILE A 8 11.56 48.67 -28.35
C ILE A 8 10.50 47.58 -28.56
N LEU A 9 9.88 47.54 -29.73
CA LEU A 9 8.87 46.48 -30.01
C LEU A 9 9.48 45.08 -30.11
N THR A 10 10.71 44.95 -30.65
CA THR A 10 11.42 43.68 -30.76
C THR A 10 11.91 43.20 -29.40
N GLY A 11 12.29 44.10 -28.49
CA GLY A 11 12.71 43.76 -27.13
C GLY A 11 11.55 43.25 -26.28
N LEU A 12 10.34 43.78 -26.44
CA LEU A 12 9.16 43.33 -25.69
C LEU A 12 8.67 41.95 -26.11
N LEU A 13 8.87 41.58 -27.38
CA LEU A 13 8.45 40.27 -27.88
C LEU A 13 9.36 39.13 -27.41
N LEU A 14 10.63 39.40 -27.10
CA LEU A 14 11.57 38.41 -26.59
C LEU A 14 11.41 38.11 -25.09
N LEU A 15 10.82 39.00 -24.31
CA LEU A 15 10.52 38.72 -22.87
C LEU A 15 9.32 37.85 -22.67
N GLY A 16 8.46 37.67 -23.65
CA GLY A 16 7.24 36.86 -23.56
C GLY A 16 7.43 35.35 -23.64
N LEU A 17 8.63 34.85 -24.08
CA LEU A 17 8.88 33.42 -24.26
C LEU A 17 9.57 32.73 -23.05
N ALA A 18 9.94 33.47 -22.02
CA ALA A 18 10.62 32.90 -20.85
C ALA A 18 9.65 32.32 -19.78
N GLY A 19 8.38 32.20 -20.07
CA GLY A 19 7.32 31.99 -19.09
C GLY A 19 6.68 30.59 -19.01
N CYS A 20 7.31 29.53 -19.56
CA CYS A 20 6.78 28.18 -19.41
C CYS A 20 7.84 27.17 -18.90
N ALA A 21 8.57 27.55 -17.85
CA ALA A 21 9.13 26.51 -16.99
C ALA A 21 7.95 25.95 -16.19
N SER A 22 7.41 24.82 -16.63
CA SER A 22 6.33 24.12 -15.96
C SER A 22 6.75 23.82 -14.52
N PRO A 23 6.07 24.32 -13.47
CA PRO A 23 6.36 23.95 -12.10
C PRO A 23 5.99 22.48 -11.79
N PHE A 24 5.52 21.74 -12.79
CA PHE A 24 5.04 20.37 -12.69
C PHE A 24 6.06 19.30 -13.14
N GLN A 25 7.35 19.62 -13.17
CA GLN A 25 8.38 18.63 -13.52
C GLN A 25 8.50 17.48 -12.51
N ASN A 26 7.83 17.59 -11.35
CA ASN A 26 7.75 16.56 -10.33
C ASN A 26 6.29 16.17 -10.03
N ALA A 27 5.38 16.26 -10.99
CA ALA A 27 4.03 15.78 -10.81
C ALA A 27 4.07 14.24 -10.73
N CYS A 28 3.78 13.70 -9.56
CA CYS A 28 3.65 12.26 -9.39
C CYS A 28 2.40 11.76 -10.12
N PRO A 29 2.50 10.65 -10.86
CA PRO A 29 1.31 10.02 -11.44
C PRO A 29 0.38 9.55 -10.31
N ALA A 30 -0.92 9.63 -10.54
CA ALA A 30 -1.93 9.11 -9.61
C ALA A 30 -1.99 7.57 -9.73
N ILE A 31 -0.91 6.89 -9.35
CA ILE A 31 -0.79 5.44 -9.35
C ILE A 31 -0.88 4.97 -7.90
N GLY A 32 -1.84 4.08 -7.63
CA GLY A 32 -1.91 3.35 -6.36
C GLY A 32 -1.00 2.12 -6.38
N TRP A 33 -0.61 1.65 -5.21
CA TRP A 33 0.10 0.38 -5.01
C TRP A 33 -0.55 -0.37 -3.86
N LEU A 34 -0.24 -1.65 -3.75
CA LEU A 34 -0.65 -2.47 -2.62
C LEU A 34 0.61 -2.86 -1.83
N ASN A 35 0.54 -2.69 -0.53
CA ASN A 35 1.50 -3.28 0.38
C ASN A 35 1.01 -4.68 0.77
N ALA A 36 1.93 -5.61 0.96
CA ALA A 36 1.61 -6.95 1.39
C ALA A 36 2.67 -7.46 2.37
N VAL A 37 2.25 -8.33 3.27
CA VAL A 37 3.13 -9.05 4.18
C VAL A 37 2.79 -10.53 4.17
N THR A 38 3.82 -11.38 4.11
CA THR A 38 3.65 -12.83 4.20
C THR A 38 3.66 -13.26 5.67
N VAL A 39 2.78 -14.18 6.01
CA VAL A 39 2.67 -14.77 7.34
C VAL A 39 2.88 -16.26 7.24
N ASP A 40 3.90 -16.77 7.93
CA ASP A 40 4.17 -18.19 8.09
C ASP A 40 3.48 -18.71 9.36
N THR A 41 2.52 -19.60 9.17
CA THR A 41 1.77 -20.27 10.25
C THR A 41 2.20 -21.70 10.49
N SER A 42 3.30 -22.16 9.87
CA SER A 42 3.73 -23.59 9.90
C SER A 42 3.98 -24.12 11.32
N ALA A 43 4.36 -23.24 12.24
CA ALA A 43 4.57 -23.60 13.65
C ALA A 43 3.27 -23.70 14.46
N VAL A 44 2.12 -23.28 13.91
CA VAL A 44 0.81 -23.34 14.59
C VAL A 44 -0.03 -24.44 13.93
N PRO A 45 -0.25 -25.57 14.61
CA PRO A 45 -0.98 -26.68 14.01
C PRO A 45 -2.47 -26.38 13.84
N GLY A 46 -3.05 -26.95 12.77
CA GLY A 46 -4.50 -26.90 12.53
C GLY A 46 -5.03 -25.63 11.90
N VAL A 47 -4.18 -24.71 11.48
CA VAL A 47 -4.60 -23.47 10.77
C VAL A 47 -5.13 -23.85 9.39
N SER A 48 -6.35 -23.43 9.10
CA SER A 48 -7.03 -23.63 7.81
C SER A 48 -7.47 -22.33 7.17
N ALA A 49 -7.55 -21.23 7.93
CA ALA A 49 -7.85 -19.91 7.43
C ALA A 49 -7.22 -18.83 8.32
N VAL A 50 -6.98 -17.68 7.73
CA VAL A 50 -6.42 -16.50 8.39
C VAL A 50 -7.31 -15.30 8.11
N GLN A 51 -7.54 -14.48 9.11
CA GLN A 51 -8.10 -13.14 9.02
C GLN A 51 -7.11 -12.18 9.66
N PHE A 52 -7.03 -10.97 9.18
CA PHE A 52 -6.28 -9.93 9.88
C PHE A 52 -7.08 -8.62 9.95
N CYS A 53 -6.73 -7.81 10.94
CA CYS A 53 -7.33 -6.50 11.15
C CYS A 53 -6.23 -5.44 11.29
N VAL A 54 -6.49 -4.29 10.71
CA VAL A 54 -5.76 -3.05 10.92
C VAL A 54 -6.68 -2.14 11.72
N GLU A 55 -6.34 -1.87 12.96
CA GLU A 55 -7.22 -1.17 13.91
C GLU A 55 -8.60 -1.84 14.02
N SER A 56 -9.64 -1.23 13.47
CA SER A 56 -11.03 -1.73 13.49
C SER A 56 -11.49 -2.35 12.16
N GLU A 57 -10.70 -2.24 11.10
CA GLU A 57 -11.00 -2.79 9.79
C GLU A 57 -10.36 -4.17 9.64
N CYS A 58 -11.15 -5.16 9.25
CA CYS A 58 -10.68 -6.54 9.10
C CYS A 58 -10.88 -7.03 7.67
N SER A 59 -9.99 -7.94 7.24
CA SER A 59 -10.24 -8.74 6.04
C SER A 59 -11.48 -9.63 6.23
N PRO A 60 -12.09 -10.15 5.15
CA PRO A 60 -13.24 -11.04 5.26
C PRO A 60 -12.99 -12.20 6.24
N ALA A 61 -13.97 -12.50 7.09
CA ALA A 61 -13.89 -13.64 7.98
C ALA A 61 -14.03 -14.96 7.18
N PRO A 62 -13.43 -16.07 7.65
CA PRO A 62 -13.59 -17.36 6.99
C PRO A 62 -15.05 -17.77 6.91
N GLY A 63 -15.49 -18.19 5.70
CA GLY A 63 -16.87 -18.59 5.45
C GLY A 63 -17.88 -17.45 5.33
N SER A 64 -17.45 -16.20 5.45
CA SER A 64 -18.29 -15.08 5.06
C SER A 64 -18.37 -15.03 3.54
N GLU A 65 -19.57 -14.78 3.00
CA GLU A 65 -19.66 -14.36 1.61
C GLU A 65 -18.94 -12.99 1.53
N THR A 66 -18.05 -12.84 0.57
CA THR A 66 -17.43 -11.56 0.29
C THR A 66 -18.50 -10.66 -0.34
N ASP A 67 -19.36 -10.10 0.48
CA ASP A 67 -20.10 -8.94 0.07
C ASP A 67 -19.05 -7.87 -0.26
N ASP A 68 -19.23 -7.23 -1.37
CA ASP A 68 -18.38 -6.17 -1.91
C ASP A 68 -18.51 -4.92 -1.00
N ASP A 69 -18.05 -5.06 0.25
CA ASP A 69 -18.10 -4.02 1.28
C ASP A 69 -17.05 -2.92 1.06
N GLY A 70 -16.27 -3.04 -0.03
CA GLY A 70 -15.23 -2.10 -0.41
C GLY A 70 -13.97 -2.20 0.46
N SER A 71 -13.85 -3.22 1.30
CA SER A 71 -12.61 -3.47 2.03
C SER A 71 -11.46 -3.74 1.06
N LEU A 72 -10.33 -3.09 1.31
CA LEU A 72 -9.10 -3.29 0.57
C LEU A 72 -8.15 -4.29 1.25
N LEU A 73 -8.64 -4.95 2.31
CA LEU A 73 -7.89 -5.94 3.05
C LEU A 73 -8.30 -7.35 2.63
N TRP A 74 -7.37 -8.15 2.12
CA TRP A 74 -7.60 -9.56 1.77
C TRP A 74 -6.48 -10.47 2.17
N VAL A 75 -6.82 -11.75 2.24
CA VAL A 75 -5.90 -12.84 2.55
C VAL A 75 -5.92 -13.85 1.42
N ASN A 76 -4.73 -14.18 0.92
CA ASN A 76 -4.52 -15.24 -0.05
C ASN A 76 -3.65 -16.35 0.56
N ALA A 77 -4.07 -17.60 0.39
CA ALA A 77 -3.24 -18.74 0.73
C ALA A 77 -2.24 -19.01 -0.41
N GLU A 78 -0.96 -19.18 -0.07
CA GLU A 78 0.11 -19.52 -0.99
C GLU A 78 0.88 -20.76 -0.48
N GLU A 79 1.80 -21.29 -1.29
CA GLU A 79 2.58 -22.49 -0.91
C GLU A 79 3.42 -22.26 0.36
N ASP A 80 3.93 -21.05 0.53
CA ASP A 80 4.84 -20.67 1.61
C ASP A 80 4.16 -19.96 2.78
N GLY A 81 2.81 -19.92 2.80
CA GLY A 81 2.07 -19.28 3.88
C GLY A 81 0.86 -18.48 3.42
N TRP A 82 0.61 -17.38 4.09
CA TRP A 82 -0.54 -16.50 3.83
C TRP A 82 -0.05 -15.12 3.45
N VAL A 83 -0.52 -14.59 2.33
CA VAL A 83 -0.24 -13.21 1.92
C VAL A 83 -1.39 -12.32 2.34
N LEU A 84 -1.09 -11.39 3.22
CA LEU A 84 -2.01 -10.36 3.70
C LEU A 84 -1.80 -9.12 2.84
N SER A 85 -2.80 -8.76 2.05
CA SER A 85 -2.79 -7.56 1.22
C SER A 85 -3.44 -6.40 1.96
N LEU A 86 -2.67 -5.35 2.13
CA LEU A 86 -3.09 -4.07 2.66
C LEU A 86 -3.16 -3.09 1.48
N ASP A 87 -3.99 -2.08 1.56
CA ASP A 87 -3.95 -1.05 0.53
C ASP A 87 -2.57 -0.34 0.51
N MET A 88 -2.50 0.93 0.25
CA MET A 88 -1.25 1.71 0.33
C MET A 88 -0.75 1.93 1.77
N SER A 89 -1.46 1.41 2.79
CA SER A 89 -1.08 1.56 4.19
C SER A 89 0.09 0.65 4.57
N ALA A 90 0.89 1.08 5.52
CA ALA A 90 1.98 0.32 6.11
C ALA A 90 1.88 0.40 7.65
N PRO A 91 0.89 -0.28 8.26
CA PRO A 91 0.67 -0.22 9.70
C PRO A 91 1.83 -0.87 10.45
N GLU A 92 2.23 -0.30 11.58
CA GLU A 92 3.28 -0.86 12.43
C GLU A 92 2.87 -2.14 13.16
N ALA A 93 1.56 -2.36 13.31
CA ALA A 93 1.00 -3.55 13.94
C ALA A 93 -0.33 -3.95 13.30
N ILE A 94 -0.60 -5.24 13.30
CA ILE A 94 -1.85 -5.85 12.86
C ILE A 94 -2.30 -6.90 13.87
N THR A 95 -3.61 -7.12 13.98
CA THR A 95 -4.15 -8.26 14.70
C THR A 95 -4.35 -9.42 13.72
N ILE A 96 -3.76 -10.57 13.99
CA ILE A 96 -3.93 -11.80 13.21
C ILE A 96 -4.83 -12.77 13.97
N ARG A 97 -5.81 -13.34 13.27
CA ARG A 97 -6.72 -14.37 13.75
C ARG A 97 -6.55 -15.63 12.93
N LEU A 98 -6.31 -16.75 13.60
CA LEU A 98 -6.14 -18.05 12.99
C LEU A 98 -7.36 -18.92 13.27
N PHE A 99 -7.82 -19.64 12.26
CA PHE A 99 -9.02 -20.47 12.34
C PHE A 99 -8.71 -21.91 11.89
N ASP A 100 -9.44 -22.85 12.48
CA ASP A 100 -9.40 -24.27 12.06
C ASP A 100 -10.32 -24.54 10.84
N ALA A 101 -10.38 -25.79 10.42
CA ALA A 101 -11.21 -26.23 9.30
C ALA A 101 -12.74 -26.09 9.54
N ASN A 102 -13.17 -25.83 10.78
CA ASN A 102 -14.55 -25.60 11.15
C ASN A 102 -14.86 -24.11 11.34
N ASN A 103 -13.93 -23.22 10.94
CA ASN A 103 -13.98 -21.77 11.15
C ASN A 103 -14.03 -21.39 12.65
N LEU A 104 -13.48 -22.22 13.53
CA LEU A 104 -13.33 -21.88 14.93
C LEU A 104 -12.00 -21.16 15.16
N LEU A 105 -12.05 -20.09 15.94
CA LEU A 105 -10.86 -19.31 16.29
C LEU A 105 -9.90 -20.17 17.14
N ILE A 106 -8.68 -20.40 16.60
CA ILE A 106 -7.60 -21.09 17.31
C ILE A 106 -6.81 -20.09 18.15
N ARG A 107 -6.51 -18.93 17.54
CA ARG A 107 -5.62 -17.95 18.15
C ARG A 107 -5.89 -16.55 17.58
N GLU A 108 -5.70 -15.55 18.44
CA GLU A 108 -5.61 -14.15 18.09
C GLU A 108 -4.33 -13.59 18.68
N SER A 109 -3.56 -12.85 17.90
CA SER A 109 -2.34 -12.18 18.34
C SER A 109 -2.14 -10.86 17.61
N GLU A 110 -1.52 -9.90 18.31
CA GLU A 110 -1.03 -8.67 17.69
C GLU A 110 0.42 -8.88 17.26
N GLU A 111 0.71 -8.59 16.00
CA GLU A 111 2.03 -8.75 15.40
C GLU A 111 2.54 -7.41 14.89
N SER A 112 3.80 -7.10 15.21
CA SER A 112 4.46 -5.90 14.71
C SER A 112 5.10 -6.14 13.35
N ILE A 113 4.97 -5.17 12.45
CA ILE A 113 5.55 -5.22 11.11
C ILE A 113 6.63 -4.16 10.98
N SER A 114 7.82 -4.57 10.56
CA SER A 114 8.89 -3.63 10.21
C SER A 114 8.90 -3.43 8.70
N TRP A 115 8.50 -2.25 8.26
CA TRP A 115 8.44 -1.90 6.85
C TRP A 115 9.73 -1.24 6.36
N THR A 116 10.16 -1.63 5.18
CA THR A 116 11.14 -0.88 4.37
C THR A 116 10.36 -0.08 3.32
N HIS A 117 10.36 1.22 3.46
CA HIS A 117 9.63 2.13 2.57
C HIS A 117 10.41 2.40 1.28
N SER A 118 9.68 2.69 0.21
CA SER A 118 10.25 3.12 -1.05
C SER A 118 10.91 4.50 -0.92
N ASP A 119 12.09 4.67 -1.52
CA ASP A 119 12.80 5.95 -1.62
C ASP A 119 12.34 6.78 -2.84
N ASP A 120 11.35 6.31 -3.61
CA ASP A 120 10.83 7.04 -4.76
C ASP A 120 10.15 8.34 -4.29
N PRO A 121 10.49 9.51 -4.85
CA PRO A 121 9.90 10.80 -4.46
C PRO A 121 8.38 10.86 -4.69
N CYS A 122 7.81 10.00 -5.52
CA CYS A 122 6.37 9.85 -5.72
C CYS A 122 5.72 8.81 -4.81
N GLY A 123 6.48 8.23 -3.88
CA GLY A 123 6.06 7.10 -3.08
C GLY A 123 6.21 5.79 -3.84
N GLY A 124 5.77 4.68 -3.23
CA GLY A 124 5.86 3.36 -3.82
C GLY A 124 5.53 2.28 -2.79
N PRO A 125 5.47 1.02 -3.22
CA PRO A 125 5.18 -0.07 -2.30
C PRO A 125 6.26 -0.20 -1.24
N SER A 126 5.83 -0.48 -0.02
CA SER A 126 6.70 -0.88 1.08
C SER A 126 6.84 -2.40 1.11
N THR A 127 7.97 -2.89 1.58
CA THR A 127 8.24 -4.31 1.75
C THR A 127 8.45 -4.65 3.22
N ALA A 128 8.08 -5.84 3.63
CA ALA A 128 8.30 -6.35 4.97
C ALA A 128 8.88 -7.77 4.92
N GLU A 129 9.58 -8.16 5.97
CA GLU A 129 10.00 -9.55 6.15
C GLU A 129 8.77 -10.42 6.50
N THR A 130 8.87 -11.73 6.20
CA THR A 130 7.84 -12.69 6.57
C THR A 130 7.66 -12.74 8.08
N LEU A 131 6.41 -12.59 8.54
CA LEU A 131 6.04 -12.77 9.93
C LEU A 131 5.95 -14.26 10.24
N ILE A 132 6.81 -14.74 11.12
CA ILE A 132 6.82 -16.15 11.56
C ILE A 132 6.07 -16.23 12.88
N LEU A 133 4.86 -16.80 12.86
CA LEU A 133 4.08 -16.99 14.06
C LEU A 133 4.64 -18.14 14.90
N LYS A 134 4.96 -17.84 16.16
CA LYS A 134 5.45 -18.86 17.10
C LYS A 134 4.29 -19.73 17.60
N PRO A 135 4.56 -20.93 18.08
CA PRO A 135 3.54 -21.82 18.66
C PRO A 135 2.78 -21.21 19.83
#